data_18e1816b8ee59c992fe98ff478cfdc94
#
_entry.id   18e1816b8ee59c992fe98ff478cfdc94
#
_cell.length_a   1.000
_cell.length_b   1.000
_cell.length_c   1.000
_cell.angle_alpha   90.00
_cell.angle_beta   90.00
_cell.angle_gamma   90.00
#
_symmetry.space_group_name_H-M   'P 1'
#
loop_
_entity.id
_entity.type
_entity.pdbx_description
1 polymer ?
#
loop_
_entity_poly.entity_id
_entity_poly.type
_entity_poly.pdbx_seq_one_letter_code
_entity_poly.pdbx_strand_id
1 'polypeptide(L)'
;SLENNGGFASSRLGLKKNLLKGVKSFIIRIKGDGNSYKLRLSQDNRRASYSANFESVNNEWVEINIPIEDFIATWRGYTYTDYPSIQTDRIISLGLQISDKQEGKFKLEIDYIKAIL
;
A
#
# COMPACT_ATOMS: atom_id res chain seq x y z
N SER A 1 7.08 13.15 -5.25
CA SER A 1 5.68 13.09 -5.63
C SER A 1 5.31 11.70 -6.09
N LEU A 2 4.14 11.26 -5.68
CA LEU A 2 3.62 9.97 -6.10
C LEU A 2 2.64 10.08 -7.26
N GLU A 3 2.62 11.24 -7.89
CA GLU A 3 1.84 11.41 -9.08
C GLU A 3 2.38 10.52 -10.16
N ASN A 4 1.49 10.03 -10.95
CA ASN A 4 1.88 9.09 -11.93
C ASN A 4 1.20 9.42 -13.24
N ASN A 5 1.95 9.36 -14.31
CA ASN A 5 1.50 9.77 -15.62
C ASN A 5 1.16 8.59 -16.52
N GLY A 6 0.69 7.54 -15.93
CA GLY A 6 0.42 6.34 -16.68
C GLY A 6 1.70 5.55 -16.88
N GLY A 7 1.61 4.27 -16.96
CA GLY A 7 2.77 3.42 -17.14
C GLY A 7 3.60 3.22 -15.89
N PHE A 8 3.28 3.89 -14.85
CA PHE A 8 3.95 3.77 -13.58
C PHE A 8 3.37 2.58 -12.82
N ALA A 9 4.22 1.64 -12.45
CA ALA A 9 3.76 0.41 -11.83
C ALA A 9 3.89 0.39 -10.31
N SER A 10 4.84 1.14 -9.77
CA SER A 10 5.06 1.12 -8.34
C SER A 10 5.80 2.36 -7.88
N SER A 11 5.66 2.65 -6.60
CA SER A 11 6.35 3.75 -5.95
C SER A 11 6.63 3.31 -4.52
N ARG A 12 7.70 3.83 -3.93
CA ARG A 12 8.13 3.39 -2.62
C ARG A 12 8.72 4.54 -1.82
N LEU A 13 8.36 4.59 -0.55
CA LEU A 13 8.84 5.59 0.39
C LEU A 13 9.53 4.91 1.56
N GLY A 14 10.77 5.28 1.84
CA GLY A 14 11.49 4.77 3.00
C GLY A 14 11.01 5.47 4.27
N LEU A 15 10.92 4.72 5.35
CA LEU A 15 10.46 5.21 6.63
C LEU A 15 11.47 4.86 7.72
N LYS A 16 11.53 5.69 8.74
CA LYS A 16 12.35 5.39 9.90
C LYS A 16 11.70 4.29 10.73
N LYS A 17 12.51 3.41 11.26
CA LYS A 17 12.04 2.39 12.19
C LYS A 17 11.33 3.07 13.36
N ASN A 18 10.30 2.45 13.85
CA ASN A 18 9.44 2.95 14.94
C ASN A 18 8.53 4.12 14.55
N LEU A 19 8.64 4.67 13.37
CA LEU A 19 7.79 5.76 12.96
C LEU A 19 6.31 5.38 13.00
N LEU A 20 6.00 4.18 12.55
CA LEU A 20 4.62 3.68 12.48
C LEU A 20 4.24 2.79 13.65
N LYS A 21 5.03 2.81 14.74
CA LYS A 21 4.72 2.00 15.89
C LYS A 21 3.33 2.28 16.43
N GLY A 22 2.53 1.22 16.54
CA GLY A 22 1.17 1.34 17.05
C GLY A 22 0.14 1.77 16.02
N VAL A 23 0.50 1.85 14.74
CA VAL A 23 -0.45 2.25 13.71
C VAL A 23 -1.61 1.27 13.65
N LYS A 24 -2.83 1.80 13.59
CA LYS A 24 -4.05 1.00 13.54
C LYS A 24 -4.65 0.93 12.15
N SER A 25 -4.48 1.99 11.38
CA SER A 25 -5.00 2.04 10.01
C SER A 25 -4.31 3.13 9.23
N PHE A 26 -4.52 3.08 7.91
CA PHE A 26 -4.07 4.14 7.01
C PHE A 26 -5.29 4.74 6.35
N ILE A 27 -5.29 6.04 6.19
CA ILE A 27 -6.32 6.74 5.44
C ILE A 27 -5.60 7.36 4.24
N ILE A 28 -6.07 7.00 3.05
CA ILE A 28 -5.48 7.53 1.82
C ILE A 28 -6.54 8.28 1.04
N ARG A 29 -6.13 9.39 0.43
CA ARG A 29 -7.02 10.13 -0.45
C ARG A 29 -6.42 10.13 -1.83
N ILE A 30 -7.13 9.52 -2.75
CA ILE A 30 -6.62 9.23 -4.09
C ILE A 30 -7.66 9.55 -5.16
N LYS A 31 -7.15 9.73 -6.37
CA LYS A 31 -7.98 9.84 -7.58
C LYS A 31 -7.34 8.94 -8.61
N GLY A 32 -8.08 8.02 -9.11
CA GLY A 32 -7.52 6.99 -9.97
C GLY A 32 -8.24 6.82 -11.28
N ASP A 33 -8.08 5.63 -11.81
CA ASP A 33 -8.59 5.25 -13.13
C ASP A 33 -9.59 4.10 -13.05
N GLY A 34 -10.04 3.76 -11.84
CA GLY A 34 -10.95 2.65 -11.63
C GLY A 34 -10.27 1.32 -11.43
N ASN A 35 -8.95 1.27 -11.56
CA ASN A 35 -8.20 0.05 -11.31
C ASN A 35 -7.93 -0.18 -9.84
N SER A 36 -7.57 -1.42 -9.52
CA SER A 36 -7.19 -1.80 -8.15
C SER A 36 -5.71 -1.62 -7.93
N TYR A 37 -5.35 -1.22 -6.73
CA TYR A 37 -3.97 -0.97 -6.34
C TYR A 37 -3.69 -1.66 -5.02
N LYS A 38 -2.40 -1.75 -4.67
CA LYS A 38 -1.96 -2.32 -3.40
C LYS A 38 -1.19 -1.29 -2.61
N LEU A 39 -1.47 -1.21 -1.32
CA LEU A 39 -0.61 -0.54 -0.37
C LEU A 39 0.25 -1.61 0.27
N ARG A 40 1.56 -1.44 0.21
CA ARG A 40 2.52 -2.45 0.66
C ARG A 40 3.40 -1.90 1.77
N LEU A 41 3.58 -2.69 2.81
CA LEU A 41 4.46 -2.36 3.93
C LEU A 41 5.57 -3.40 4.00
N SER A 42 6.79 -2.95 4.24
CA SER A 42 7.93 -3.86 4.38
C SER A 42 8.59 -3.66 5.73
N GLN A 43 8.98 -4.77 6.36
CA GLN A 43 9.71 -4.76 7.63
C GLN A 43 11.18 -5.05 7.39
N ASP A 44 12.03 -4.57 8.31
CA ASP A 44 13.47 -4.78 8.20
C ASP A 44 13.89 -6.22 8.50
N ASN A 45 13.02 -6.99 9.17
CA ASN A 45 13.34 -8.35 9.60
C ASN A 45 12.45 -9.42 8.95
N ARG A 46 11.77 -9.09 7.85
CA ARG A 46 10.91 -10.05 7.14
C ARG A 46 11.19 -10.00 5.66
N ARG A 47 11.23 -11.19 5.04
CA ARG A 47 11.36 -11.28 3.58
C ARG A 47 10.07 -10.90 2.89
N ALA A 48 8.96 -11.40 3.39
CA ALA A 48 7.66 -11.06 2.84
C ALA A 48 7.31 -9.61 3.14
N SER A 49 6.57 -8.99 2.25
CA SER A 49 5.95 -7.71 2.53
C SER A 49 4.50 -7.95 2.89
N TYR A 50 3.87 -6.95 3.48
CA TYR A 50 2.47 -7.03 3.87
C TYR A 50 1.69 -6.08 2.99
N SER A 51 0.65 -6.55 2.34
CA SER A 51 -0.08 -5.70 1.40
C SER A 51 -1.58 -5.81 1.58
N ALA A 52 -2.26 -4.73 1.23
CA ALA A 52 -3.71 -4.66 1.22
C ALA A 52 -4.15 -4.03 -0.08
N ASN A 53 -5.20 -4.57 -0.68
CA ASN A 53 -5.74 -4.05 -1.92
C ASN A 53 -6.73 -2.93 -1.64
N PHE A 54 -6.80 -1.99 -2.55
CA PHE A 54 -7.84 -0.98 -2.53
C PHE A 54 -8.19 -0.61 -3.97
N GLU A 55 -9.38 -0.06 -4.15
CA GLU A 55 -9.85 0.28 -5.48
C GLU A 55 -9.98 1.79 -5.63
N SER A 56 -9.54 2.27 -6.78
CA SER A 56 -9.74 3.66 -7.14
C SER A 56 -11.05 3.80 -7.89
N VAL A 57 -11.53 5.05 -8.01
CA VAL A 57 -12.70 5.36 -8.80
C VAL A 57 -12.25 6.26 -9.94
N ASN A 58 -12.73 5.97 -11.14
CA ASN A 58 -12.29 6.68 -12.31
C ASN A 58 -12.54 8.19 -12.21
N ASN A 59 -11.45 8.94 -12.25
CA ASN A 59 -11.46 10.40 -12.28
C ASN A 59 -12.19 11.03 -11.09
N GLU A 60 -12.17 10.37 -9.93
CA GLU A 60 -12.86 10.85 -8.76
C GLU A 60 -11.98 10.72 -7.52
N TRP A 61 -11.97 11.75 -6.69
CA TRP A 61 -11.26 11.72 -5.40
C TRP A 61 -12.06 10.89 -4.41
N VAL A 62 -11.41 9.92 -3.79
CA VAL A 62 -12.03 9.10 -2.75
C VAL A 62 -11.07 8.98 -1.58
N GLU A 63 -11.63 8.84 -0.40
CA GLU A 63 -10.84 8.60 0.81
C GLU A 63 -11.11 7.18 1.27
N ILE A 64 -10.05 6.42 1.49
CA ILE A 64 -10.15 5.01 1.81
C ILE A 64 -9.43 4.75 3.13
N ASN A 65 -10.09 4.02 4.02
CA ASN A 65 -9.51 3.57 5.27
C ASN A 65 -9.05 2.12 5.13
N ILE A 66 -7.79 1.86 5.43
CA ILE A 66 -7.22 0.52 5.33
C ILE A 66 -6.71 0.10 6.70
N PRO A 67 -7.44 -0.75 7.42
CA PRO A 67 -7.01 -1.22 8.74
C PRO A 67 -5.74 -2.06 8.64
N ILE A 68 -4.91 -2.00 9.66
CA ILE A 68 -3.65 -2.74 9.67
C ILE A 68 -3.89 -4.25 9.57
N GLU A 69 -4.98 -4.75 10.11
CA GLU A 69 -5.31 -6.17 10.06
C GLU A 69 -5.69 -6.66 8.68
N ASP A 70 -5.93 -5.75 7.73
CA ASP A 70 -6.25 -6.14 6.35
C ASP A 70 -5.00 -6.47 5.54
N PHE A 71 -3.83 -6.20 6.09
CA PHE A 71 -2.58 -6.47 5.38
C PHE A 71 -2.21 -7.94 5.48
N ILE A 72 -1.87 -8.52 4.35
CA ILE A 72 -1.55 -9.94 4.21
C ILE A 72 -0.11 -10.09 3.75
N ALA A 73 0.61 -11.04 4.34
CA ALA A 73 1.99 -11.29 3.95
C ALA A 73 2.06 -11.93 2.56
N THR A 74 2.87 -11.35 1.69
CA THR A 74 3.06 -11.86 0.34
C THR A 74 4.54 -11.74 -0.05
N TRP A 75 4.97 -12.65 -0.93
CA TRP A 75 6.32 -12.60 -1.48
C TRP A 75 6.33 -13.23 -2.86
N ARG A 76 6.73 -12.44 -3.85
CA ARG A 76 6.80 -12.88 -5.24
C ARG A 76 5.51 -13.55 -5.72
N GLY A 77 4.37 -12.92 -5.41
CA GLY A 77 3.07 -13.44 -5.83
C GLY A 77 2.50 -14.54 -4.95
N TYR A 78 3.29 -15.03 -3.99
CA TYR A 78 2.81 -16.06 -3.07
C TYR A 78 2.19 -15.40 -1.85
N THR A 79 1.00 -15.82 -1.49
CA THR A 79 0.29 -15.32 -0.30
C THR A 79 0.46 -16.32 0.83
N TYR A 80 1.01 -15.86 1.94
CA TYR A 80 1.18 -16.72 3.11
C TYR A 80 -0.10 -16.76 3.93
N THR A 81 -0.43 -17.94 4.41
CA THR A 81 -1.61 -18.11 5.26
C THR A 81 -1.23 -18.23 6.74
N ASP A 82 0.04 -18.48 7.01
CA ASP A 82 0.52 -18.75 8.37
C ASP A 82 1.84 -18.04 8.61
N TYR A 83 1.86 -16.76 8.36
CA TYR A 83 3.04 -15.94 8.51
C TYR A 83 2.89 -15.09 9.78
N PRO A 84 4.01 -14.73 10.44
CA PRO A 84 3.92 -13.90 11.64
C PRO A 84 3.20 -12.58 11.34
N SER A 85 2.45 -12.11 12.31
CA SER A 85 1.73 -10.84 12.17
C SER A 85 2.68 -9.68 11.97
N ILE A 86 2.18 -8.64 11.32
CA ILE A 86 2.96 -7.44 11.07
C ILE A 86 3.39 -6.80 12.39
N GLN A 87 4.64 -6.36 12.44
CA GLN A 87 5.19 -5.64 13.58
C GLN A 87 5.33 -4.17 13.18
N THR A 88 4.44 -3.35 13.68
CA THR A 88 4.35 -1.97 13.23
C THR A 88 5.61 -1.15 13.55
N ASP A 89 6.32 -1.50 14.61
CA ASP A 89 7.55 -0.80 14.96
C ASP A 89 8.72 -1.11 14.02
N ARG A 90 8.58 -2.13 13.19
CA ARG A 90 9.63 -2.55 12.25
C ARG A 90 9.36 -2.20 10.81
N ILE A 91 8.28 -1.50 10.54
CA ILE A 91 7.97 -1.07 9.18
C ILE A 91 8.96 -0.01 8.73
N ILE A 92 9.66 -0.27 7.64
CA ILE A 92 10.69 0.64 7.12
C ILE A 92 10.39 1.15 5.71
N SER A 93 9.33 0.68 5.10
CA SER A 93 8.93 1.24 3.81
C SER A 93 7.45 1.05 3.57
N LEU A 94 6.92 1.96 2.77
CA LEU A 94 5.53 1.96 2.34
C LEU A 94 5.56 2.16 0.83
N GLY A 95 4.80 1.36 0.12
CA GLY A 95 4.78 1.44 -1.32
C GLY A 95 3.38 1.35 -1.88
N LEU A 96 3.23 1.81 -3.10
CA LEU A 96 2.01 1.69 -3.88
C LEU A 96 2.34 1.00 -5.16
N GLN A 97 1.51 0.07 -5.56
CA GLN A 97 1.69 -0.59 -6.85
C GLN A 97 0.36 -1.02 -7.41
N ILE A 98 0.36 -1.26 -8.71
CA ILE A 98 -0.83 -1.76 -9.38
C ILE A 98 -1.06 -3.20 -8.93
N SER A 99 -2.33 -3.57 -8.74
CA SER A 99 -2.66 -4.93 -8.37
C SER A 99 -2.40 -5.89 -9.53
N ASP A 100 -2.24 -7.16 -9.20
CA ASP A 100 -1.91 -8.18 -10.18
C ASP A 100 -2.98 -8.30 -11.28
N LYS A 101 -2.54 -8.72 -12.45
CA LYS A 101 -3.39 -9.02 -13.59
C LYS A 101 -4.13 -7.82 -14.18
N GLN A 102 -3.64 -6.63 -13.93
CA GLN A 102 -4.20 -5.44 -14.56
C GLN A 102 -3.34 -5.01 -15.72
N GLU A 103 -3.98 -4.61 -16.81
CA GLU A 103 -3.30 -4.26 -18.03
C GLU A 103 -3.68 -2.86 -18.45
N GLY A 104 -2.87 -2.30 -19.33
CA GLY A 104 -3.12 -0.99 -19.89
C GLY A 104 -2.39 0.11 -19.14
N LYS A 105 -2.85 1.31 -19.36
CA LYS A 105 -2.26 2.47 -18.70
C LYS A 105 -2.88 2.65 -17.33
N PHE A 106 -2.05 3.08 -16.39
CA PHE A 106 -2.48 3.28 -15.03
C PHE A 106 -2.29 4.73 -14.65
N LYS A 107 -3.22 5.26 -13.89
CA LYS A 107 -3.12 6.62 -13.42
C LYS A 107 -3.67 6.70 -12.00
N LEU A 108 -2.83 7.11 -11.08
CA LEU A 108 -3.20 7.28 -9.68
C LEU A 108 -2.60 8.57 -9.16
N GLU A 109 -3.46 9.46 -8.69
CA GLU A 109 -3.02 10.68 -8.02
C GLU A 109 -3.26 10.50 -6.53
N ILE A 110 -2.32 10.98 -5.73
CA ILE A 110 -2.39 10.84 -4.29
C ILE A 110 -2.34 12.22 -3.66
N ASP A 111 -3.36 12.53 -2.87
CA ASP A 111 -3.38 13.76 -2.10
C ASP A 111 -2.61 13.55 -0.80
N TYR A 112 -2.94 12.51 -0.05
CA TYR A 112 -2.24 12.21 1.18
C TYR A 112 -2.42 10.75 1.60
N ILE A 113 -1.51 10.33 2.46
CA ILE A 113 -1.59 9.07 3.18
C ILE A 113 -1.37 9.40 4.64
N LYS A 114 -2.33 9.07 5.49
CA LYS A 114 -2.24 9.33 6.92
C LYS A 114 -2.17 8.01 7.68
N ALA A 115 -1.28 7.97 8.66
CA ALA A 115 -1.22 6.83 9.58
C ALA A 115 -2.00 7.19 10.84
N ILE A 116 -2.90 6.32 11.24
CA ILE A 116 -3.73 6.53 12.43
C ILE A 116 -3.20 5.66 13.55
N LEU A 117 -2.75 6.30 14.60
CA LEU A 117 -2.18 5.61 15.75
C LEU A 117 -3.19 5.36 16.84
#